data_100a48b3c297d1c7501793ef2778c7ff
#
_entry.id   100a48b3c297d1c7501793ef2778c7ff
#
_cell.length_a   1.000
_cell.length_b   1.000
_cell.length_c   1.000
_cell.angle_alpha   90.00
_cell.angle_beta   90.00
_cell.angle_gamma   90.00
#
_symmetry.space_group_name_H-M   'P 1'
#
loop_
_entity.id
_entity.type
_entity.pdbx_description
1 polymer ?
#
loop_
_entity_poly.entity_id
_entity_poly.type
_entity_poly.pdbx_seq_one_letter_code
_entity_poly.pdbx_strand_id
1 'polypeptide(L)'
;ASNIKPKGVIDYLHYYRAYKTDYELACMREAQKMAVNGHRAAEEAFRSGMSEFDINLAYLTATGHRDTDVPYSNIVALNEHASVLHYTKLDHQAPSEIRSFLLDAGAEYNGYAADLTRTWSAKSDNDYAHLVKDVNDEELALIATMKAGTSYVDYHIQFHQRIAKLLRKHQIITDMSEEAMVENDLTGPFMPHG
;
A
#
# COMPACT_ATOMS: atom_id res chain seq x y z
N ALA A 1 29.54 -18.70 -22.68
CA ALA A 1 28.41 -18.73 -21.75
C ALA A 1 27.16 -18.34 -22.54
N SER A 2 26.27 -19.31 -22.74
CA SER A 2 24.99 -19.08 -23.42
C SER A 2 24.19 -18.02 -22.66
N ASN A 3 23.63 -17.07 -23.37
CA ASN A 3 22.80 -16.01 -22.84
C ASN A 3 21.48 -16.63 -22.33
N ILE A 4 21.45 -17.04 -21.07
CA ILE A 4 20.35 -17.83 -20.48
C ILE A 4 19.03 -17.01 -20.42
N LYS A 5 19.13 -15.67 -20.49
CA LYS A 5 17.99 -14.75 -20.51
C LYS A 5 18.16 -13.71 -21.62
N PRO A 6 17.84 -14.02 -22.88
CA PRO A 6 17.95 -13.02 -23.96
C PRO A 6 16.97 -11.90 -23.66
N LYS A 7 17.49 -10.67 -23.62
CA LYS A 7 16.73 -9.44 -23.29
C LYS A 7 15.43 -9.32 -24.09
N GLY A 8 15.47 -9.59 -25.39
CA GLY A 8 14.28 -9.48 -26.26
C GLY A 8 13.14 -10.43 -25.87
N VAL A 9 13.43 -11.62 -25.30
CA VAL A 9 12.39 -12.53 -24.81
C VAL A 9 11.77 -12.01 -23.51
N ILE A 10 12.57 -11.47 -22.62
CA ILE A 10 12.08 -10.91 -21.35
C ILE A 10 11.22 -9.67 -21.64
N ASP A 11 11.68 -8.76 -22.49
CA ASP A 11 10.93 -7.56 -22.89
C ASP A 11 9.58 -7.94 -23.52
N TYR A 12 9.56 -8.96 -24.40
CA TYR A 12 8.34 -9.51 -25.00
C TYR A 12 7.38 -10.04 -23.95
N LEU A 13 7.84 -10.87 -23.02
CA LEU A 13 7.00 -11.43 -21.95
C LEU A 13 6.46 -10.34 -21.03
N HIS A 14 7.28 -9.35 -20.66
CA HIS A 14 6.83 -8.23 -19.84
C HIS A 14 5.79 -7.37 -20.54
N TYR A 15 5.94 -7.13 -21.82
CA TYR A 15 4.95 -6.38 -22.60
C TYR A 15 3.60 -7.10 -22.61
N TYR A 16 3.57 -8.37 -22.98
CA TYR A 16 2.31 -9.11 -23.14
C TYR A 16 1.62 -9.44 -21.81
N ARG A 17 2.36 -9.71 -20.71
CA ARG A 17 1.76 -9.91 -19.39
C ARG A 17 1.11 -8.63 -18.81
N ALA A 18 1.47 -7.46 -19.32
CA ALA A 18 0.83 -6.22 -18.92
C ALA A 18 -0.64 -6.14 -19.37
N TYR A 19 -0.98 -6.82 -20.46
CA TYR A 19 -2.36 -6.92 -20.97
C TYR A 19 -3.01 -8.17 -20.38
N LYS A 20 -4.04 -7.98 -19.52
CA LYS A 20 -4.74 -9.07 -18.84
C LYS A 20 -5.93 -9.54 -19.67
N THR A 21 -6.10 -10.85 -19.75
CA THR A 21 -7.31 -11.49 -20.30
C THR A 21 -8.49 -11.31 -19.34
N ASP A 22 -9.71 -11.57 -19.82
CA ASP A 22 -10.92 -11.53 -18.98
C ASP A 22 -10.85 -12.53 -17.82
N TYR A 23 -10.24 -13.70 -18.02
CA TYR A 23 -10.00 -14.68 -16.97
C TYR A 23 -9.07 -14.13 -15.87
N GLU A 24 -7.94 -13.54 -16.25
CA GLU A 24 -6.99 -12.92 -15.33
C GLU A 24 -7.65 -11.78 -14.54
N LEU A 25 -8.42 -10.92 -15.22
CA LEU A 25 -9.16 -9.85 -14.56
C LEU A 25 -10.22 -10.39 -13.58
N ALA A 26 -10.89 -11.50 -13.90
CA ALA A 26 -11.82 -12.14 -12.98
C ALA A 26 -11.11 -12.67 -11.73
N CYS A 27 -9.97 -13.34 -11.87
CA CYS A 27 -9.16 -13.81 -10.74
C CYS A 27 -8.64 -12.67 -9.88
N MET A 28 -8.11 -11.60 -10.49
CA MET A 28 -7.64 -10.41 -9.78
C MET A 28 -8.77 -9.74 -8.97
N ARG A 29 -9.99 -9.68 -9.53
CA ARG A 29 -11.15 -9.13 -8.81
C ARG A 29 -11.54 -9.97 -7.60
N GLU A 30 -11.48 -11.29 -7.69
CA GLU A 30 -11.74 -12.17 -6.54
C GLU A 30 -10.65 -12.01 -5.47
N ALA A 31 -9.36 -11.98 -5.84
CA ALA A 31 -8.27 -11.70 -4.91
C ALA A 31 -8.47 -10.34 -4.20
N GLN A 32 -8.88 -9.29 -4.92
CA GLN A 32 -9.18 -7.98 -4.35
C GLN A 32 -10.33 -8.03 -3.34
N LYS A 33 -11.41 -8.76 -3.63
CA LYS A 33 -12.54 -8.92 -2.69
C LYS A 33 -12.11 -9.61 -1.40
N MET A 34 -11.30 -10.66 -1.53
CA MET A 34 -10.74 -11.38 -0.37
C MET A 34 -9.87 -10.44 0.47
N ALA A 35 -8.94 -9.70 -0.16
CA ALA A 35 -8.07 -8.76 0.53
C ALA A 35 -8.88 -7.65 1.24
N VAL A 36 -9.91 -7.08 0.59
CA VAL A 36 -10.79 -6.07 1.22
C VAL A 36 -11.51 -6.63 2.45
N ASN A 37 -11.95 -7.89 2.42
CA ASN A 37 -12.56 -8.53 3.60
C ASN A 37 -11.53 -8.69 4.73
N GLY A 38 -10.30 -9.09 4.39
CA GLY A 38 -9.19 -9.15 5.35
C GLY A 38 -8.87 -7.79 5.98
N HIS A 39 -8.79 -6.74 5.16
CA HIS A 39 -8.55 -5.37 5.64
C HIS A 39 -9.62 -4.88 6.60
N ARG A 40 -10.90 -5.17 6.33
CA ARG A 40 -12.01 -4.83 7.25
C ARG A 40 -11.90 -5.56 8.58
N ALA A 41 -11.63 -6.85 8.55
CA ALA A 41 -11.45 -7.64 9.78
C ALA A 41 -10.24 -7.15 10.59
N ALA A 42 -9.14 -6.81 9.93
CA ALA A 42 -7.97 -6.23 10.56
C ALA A 42 -8.25 -4.84 11.17
N GLU A 43 -9.02 -3.98 10.50
CA GLU A 43 -9.45 -2.71 11.07
C GLU A 43 -10.31 -2.91 12.32
N GLU A 44 -11.26 -3.84 12.31
CA GLU A 44 -12.09 -4.16 13.47
C GLU A 44 -11.24 -4.66 14.64
N ALA A 45 -10.24 -5.52 14.38
CA ALA A 45 -9.30 -6.01 15.38
C ALA A 45 -8.44 -4.86 15.96
N PHE A 46 -7.92 -3.97 15.11
CA PHE A 46 -7.23 -2.75 15.53
C PHE A 46 -8.12 -1.86 16.42
N ARG A 47 -9.35 -1.59 16.02
CA ARG A 47 -10.32 -0.80 16.80
C ARG A 47 -10.66 -1.43 18.16
N SER A 48 -10.52 -2.76 18.25
CA SER A 48 -10.71 -3.53 19.49
C SER A 48 -9.47 -3.57 20.38
N GLY A 49 -8.36 -2.95 19.98
CA GLY A 49 -7.14 -2.86 20.78
C GLY A 49 -6.28 -4.13 20.75
N MET A 50 -6.38 -4.94 19.70
CA MET A 50 -5.61 -6.18 19.54
C MET A 50 -4.14 -5.92 19.23
N SER A 51 -3.29 -6.95 19.47
CA SER A 51 -1.89 -6.95 19.10
C SER A 51 -1.70 -7.09 17.59
N GLU A 52 -0.51 -6.78 17.07
CA GLU A 52 -0.18 -6.97 15.65
C GLU A 52 -0.37 -8.42 15.21
N PHE A 53 0.03 -9.36 16.07
CA PHE A 53 -0.15 -10.79 15.82
C PHE A 53 -1.63 -11.16 15.72
N ASP A 54 -2.48 -10.70 16.63
CA ASP A 54 -3.91 -11.01 16.61
C ASP A 54 -4.63 -10.34 15.44
N ILE A 55 -4.22 -9.13 15.05
CA ILE A 55 -4.71 -8.45 13.85
C ILE A 55 -4.35 -9.25 12.59
N ASN A 56 -3.12 -9.78 12.51
CA ASN A 56 -2.71 -10.65 11.40
C ASN A 56 -3.57 -11.92 11.34
N LEU A 57 -3.85 -12.56 12.49
CA LEU A 57 -4.73 -13.72 12.55
C LEU A 57 -6.16 -13.39 12.10
N ALA A 58 -6.68 -12.22 12.46
CA ALA A 58 -7.99 -11.75 11.99
C ALA A 58 -8.02 -11.59 10.47
N TYR A 59 -6.97 -10.99 9.89
CA TYR A 59 -6.81 -10.88 8.44
C TYR A 59 -6.81 -12.25 7.75
N LEU A 60 -5.93 -13.15 8.17
CA LEU A 60 -5.79 -14.49 7.60
C LEU A 60 -7.10 -15.29 7.70
N THR A 61 -7.79 -15.20 8.83
CA THR A 61 -9.08 -15.85 9.04
C THR A 61 -10.14 -15.33 8.07
N ALA A 62 -10.22 -14.01 7.89
CA ALA A 62 -11.21 -13.37 7.02
C ALA A 62 -10.95 -13.61 5.53
N THR A 63 -9.69 -13.76 5.11
CA THR A 63 -9.32 -14.12 3.74
C THR A 63 -9.38 -15.62 3.48
N GLY A 64 -9.41 -16.46 4.52
CA GLY A 64 -9.35 -17.91 4.42
C GLY A 64 -7.97 -18.44 4.02
N HIS A 65 -6.92 -17.62 4.20
CA HIS A 65 -5.54 -17.97 3.89
C HIS A 65 -4.77 -18.45 5.11
N ARG A 66 -3.85 -19.39 4.90
CA ARG A 66 -2.76 -19.62 5.83
C ARG A 66 -1.66 -18.60 5.56
N ASP A 67 -0.75 -18.44 6.50
CA ASP A 67 0.43 -17.57 6.34
C ASP A 67 1.29 -17.91 5.10
N THR A 68 1.25 -19.17 4.66
CA THR A 68 1.96 -19.64 3.46
C THR A 68 1.17 -19.45 2.16
N ASP A 69 -0.08 -19.07 2.22
CA ASP A 69 -0.97 -18.93 1.05
C ASP A 69 -1.09 -17.47 0.58
N VAL A 70 -0.65 -16.52 1.41
CA VAL A 70 -0.63 -15.10 1.03
C VAL A 70 0.45 -14.81 -0.01
N PRO A 71 0.25 -13.85 -0.91
CA PRO A 71 1.20 -13.57 -1.99
C PRO A 71 2.54 -13.00 -1.49
N TYR A 72 2.55 -12.40 -0.31
CA TYR A 72 3.72 -11.89 0.41
C TYR A 72 3.42 -11.81 1.90
N SER A 73 4.47 -11.74 2.74
CA SER A 73 4.31 -11.62 4.19
C SER A 73 3.58 -10.32 4.54
N ASN A 74 2.48 -10.41 5.28
CA ASN A 74 1.72 -9.25 5.71
C ASN A 74 2.57 -8.31 6.57
N ILE A 75 2.44 -7.02 6.34
CA ILE A 75 2.97 -5.95 7.20
C ILE A 75 1.81 -5.44 8.04
N VAL A 76 1.86 -5.72 9.33
CA VAL A 76 0.85 -5.31 10.32
C VAL A 76 1.57 -4.47 11.36
N ALA A 77 1.44 -3.16 11.31
CA ALA A 77 2.29 -2.27 12.06
C ALA A 77 1.47 -1.26 12.88
N LEU A 78 1.61 -1.31 14.20
CA LEU A 78 1.04 -0.35 15.11
C LEU A 78 2.02 0.77 15.43
N ASN A 79 1.54 1.99 15.49
CA ASN A 79 2.30 3.18 15.90
C ASN A 79 3.60 3.37 15.10
N GLU A 80 4.75 3.48 15.79
CA GLU A 80 6.07 3.69 15.23
C GLU A 80 6.59 2.52 14.38
N HIS A 81 6.05 1.32 14.51
CA HIS A 81 6.42 0.20 13.67
C HIS A 81 6.07 0.46 12.19
N ALA A 82 5.07 1.31 11.93
CA ALA A 82 4.70 1.73 10.58
C ALA A 82 5.81 2.55 9.86
N SER A 83 6.82 3.04 10.58
CA SER A 83 7.98 3.73 9.99
C SER A 83 9.06 2.78 9.48
N VAL A 84 8.95 1.49 9.79
CA VAL A 84 9.89 0.46 9.34
C VAL A 84 9.38 -0.15 8.06
N LEU A 85 10.05 0.16 6.94
CA LEU A 85 9.71 -0.44 5.65
C LEU A 85 9.84 -1.97 5.73
N HIS A 86 8.82 -2.69 5.24
CA HIS A 86 8.71 -4.15 5.29
C HIS A 86 8.81 -4.72 6.73
N TYR A 87 8.14 -4.07 7.69
CA TYR A 87 8.03 -4.58 9.06
C TYR A 87 7.27 -5.91 9.11
N THR A 88 7.90 -6.97 9.66
CA THR A 88 7.33 -8.34 9.67
C THR A 88 7.33 -8.99 11.05
N LYS A 89 7.57 -8.21 12.13
CA LYS A 89 7.86 -8.79 13.44
C LYS A 89 6.64 -9.29 14.19
N LEU A 90 5.48 -8.69 14.00
CA LEU A 90 4.19 -9.06 14.60
C LEU A 90 4.26 -9.22 16.14
N ASP A 91 4.30 -8.13 16.87
CA ASP A 91 4.32 -8.18 18.34
C ASP A 91 3.05 -8.85 18.90
N HIS A 92 3.24 -9.76 19.86
CA HIS A 92 2.17 -10.49 20.51
C HIS A 92 1.44 -9.69 21.61
N GLN A 93 1.97 -8.54 21.98
CA GLN A 93 1.38 -7.67 22.99
C GLN A 93 0.98 -6.34 22.35
N ALA A 94 -0.26 -5.94 22.56
CA ALA A 94 -0.68 -4.61 22.13
C ALA A 94 0.06 -3.53 22.91
N PRO A 95 0.46 -2.42 22.26
CA PRO A 95 1.04 -1.29 22.98
C PRO A 95 0.03 -0.68 23.97
N SER A 96 0.52 -0.05 25.03
CA SER A 96 -0.33 0.57 26.07
C SER A 96 -1.22 1.68 25.52
N GLU A 97 -0.79 2.32 24.44
CA GLU A 97 -1.56 3.31 23.68
C GLU A 97 -1.46 2.99 22.19
N ILE A 98 -2.61 2.75 21.57
CA ILE A 98 -2.71 2.58 20.11
C ILE A 98 -3.10 3.93 19.50
N ARG A 99 -2.26 4.44 18.58
CA ARG A 99 -2.41 5.75 17.93
C ARG A 99 -2.71 5.61 16.44
N SER A 100 -2.08 4.64 15.80
CA SER A 100 -2.19 4.41 14.36
C SER A 100 -1.99 2.94 14.02
N PHE A 101 -2.46 2.56 12.84
CA PHE A 101 -2.31 1.23 12.28
C PHE A 101 -2.04 1.31 10.79
N LEU A 102 -1.03 0.61 10.32
CA LEU A 102 -0.73 0.38 8.91
C LEU A 102 -0.86 -1.12 8.64
N LEU A 103 -1.58 -1.44 7.59
CA LEU A 103 -1.69 -2.79 7.04
C LEU A 103 -1.30 -2.77 5.56
N ASP A 104 -0.28 -3.53 5.21
CA ASP A 104 0.06 -3.88 3.85
C ASP A 104 -0.07 -5.40 3.72
N ALA A 105 -1.15 -5.83 3.08
CA ALA A 105 -1.51 -7.24 3.01
C ALA A 105 -2.31 -7.56 1.76
N GLY A 106 -2.02 -8.71 1.18
CA GLY A 106 -2.64 -9.21 -0.03
C GLY A 106 -3.38 -10.53 0.16
N ALA A 107 -4.12 -10.90 -0.86
CA ALA A 107 -4.74 -12.21 -0.97
C ALA A 107 -4.46 -12.78 -2.37
N GLU A 108 -4.54 -14.09 -2.50
CA GLU A 108 -4.34 -14.79 -3.77
C GLU A 108 -5.60 -15.54 -4.19
N TYR A 109 -5.89 -15.53 -5.47
CA TYR A 109 -6.92 -16.36 -6.08
C TYR A 109 -6.44 -16.93 -7.41
N ASN A 110 -6.31 -18.25 -7.50
CA ASN A 110 -5.83 -18.96 -8.69
C ASN A 110 -4.49 -18.44 -9.25
N GLY A 111 -3.55 -18.09 -8.39
CA GLY A 111 -2.24 -17.57 -8.76
C GLY A 111 -2.22 -16.05 -9.06
N TYR A 112 -3.31 -15.33 -8.87
CA TYR A 112 -3.40 -13.88 -9.05
C TYR A 112 -3.52 -13.18 -7.70
N ALA A 113 -2.60 -12.25 -7.46
CA ALA A 113 -2.49 -11.53 -6.20
C ALA A 113 -3.29 -10.23 -6.18
N ALA A 114 -3.82 -9.88 -5.01
CA ALA A 114 -4.11 -8.52 -4.61
C ALA A 114 -2.94 -8.00 -3.76
N ASP A 115 -2.74 -6.69 -3.81
CA ASP A 115 -1.71 -5.98 -3.04
C ASP A 115 -2.32 -4.65 -2.60
N LEU A 116 -2.61 -4.53 -1.29
CA LEU A 116 -3.32 -3.37 -0.75
C LEU A 116 -2.62 -2.86 0.51
N THR A 117 -2.37 -1.56 0.55
CA THR A 117 -1.94 -0.88 1.77
C THR A 117 -3.00 0.10 2.25
N ARG A 118 -3.28 0.10 3.55
CA ARG A 118 -4.17 1.08 4.20
C ARG A 118 -3.63 1.47 5.56
N THR A 119 -3.88 2.73 5.91
CA THR A 119 -3.48 3.31 7.18
C THR A 119 -4.69 3.91 7.89
N TRP A 120 -4.77 3.70 9.20
CA TRP A 120 -5.83 4.24 10.05
C TRP A 120 -5.25 5.01 11.23
N SER A 121 -5.90 6.09 11.60
CA SER A 121 -5.73 6.74 12.89
C SER A 121 -6.66 6.12 13.92
N ALA A 122 -6.20 5.98 15.16
CA ALA A 122 -7.08 5.55 16.27
C ALA A 122 -8.13 6.60 16.62
N LYS A 123 -7.82 7.89 16.41
CA LYS A 123 -8.75 9.02 16.57
C LYS A 123 -9.28 9.45 15.21
N SER A 124 -10.57 9.80 15.16
CA SER A 124 -11.22 10.25 13.91
C SER A 124 -10.97 11.72 13.58
N ASP A 125 -10.55 12.51 14.56
CA ASP A 125 -10.37 13.96 14.44
C ASP A 125 -9.08 14.39 15.14
N ASN A 126 -7.99 14.34 14.40
CA ASN A 126 -6.67 14.90 14.74
C ASN A 126 -5.87 15.13 13.45
N ASP A 127 -4.74 15.82 13.54
CA ASP A 127 -3.89 16.15 12.39
C ASP A 127 -3.46 14.90 11.60
N TYR A 128 -3.19 13.80 12.28
CA TYR A 128 -2.82 12.54 11.62
C TYR A 128 -4.00 11.92 10.84
N ALA A 129 -5.21 11.94 11.40
CA ALA A 129 -6.41 11.46 10.70
C ALA A 129 -6.69 12.32 9.45
N HIS A 130 -6.51 13.64 9.56
CA HIS A 130 -6.64 14.55 8.42
C HIS A 130 -5.59 14.27 7.35
N LEU A 131 -4.32 14.04 7.74
CA LEU A 131 -3.26 13.65 6.81
C LEU A 131 -3.59 12.34 6.08
N VAL A 132 -3.98 11.29 6.80
CA VAL A 132 -4.37 9.99 6.23
C VAL A 132 -5.52 10.15 5.23
N LYS A 133 -6.53 10.94 5.59
CA LYS A 133 -7.65 11.25 4.69
C LYS A 133 -7.19 11.96 3.42
N ASP A 134 -6.38 12.99 3.57
CA ASP A 134 -5.91 13.78 2.42
C ASP A 134 -5.01 12.96 1.48
N VAL A 135 -4.16 12.06 2.02
CA VAL A 135 -3.38 11.10 1.21
C VAL A 135 -4.30 10.21 0.39
N ASN A 136 -5.34 9.64 1.03
CA ASN A 136 -6.33 8.82 0.33
C ASN A 136 -7.08 9.60 -0.76
N ASP A 137 -7.46 10.85 -0.50
CA ASP A 137 -8.14 11.70 -1.48
C ASP A 137 -7.25 11.99 -2.70
N GLU A 138 -5.96 12.26 -2.49
CA GLU A 138 -4.99 12.48 -3.57
C GLU A 138 -4.68 11.18 -4.35
N GLU A 139 -4.62 10.00 -3.68
CA GLU A 139 -4.52 8.70 -4.31
C GLU A 139 -5.71 8.46 -5.26
N LEU A 140 -6.93 8.61 -4.76
CA LEU A 140 -8.14 8.43 -5.54
C LEU A 140 -8.23 9.42 -6.72
N ALA A 141 -7.82 10.67 -6.50
CA ALA A 141 -7.78 11.68 -7.55
C ALA A 141 -6.76 11.32 -8.65
N LEU A 142 -5.60 10.74 -8.29
CA LEU A 142 -4.62 10.26 -9.26
C LEU A 142 -5.16 9.06 -10.03
N ILE A 143 -5.73 8.06 -9.34
CA ILE A 143 -6.35 6.88 -9.97
C ILE A 143 -7.42 7.28 -10.99
N ALA A 144 -8.25 8.28 -10.68
CA ALA A 144 -9.28 8.78 -11.58
C ALA A 144 -8.73 9.38 -12.89
N THR A 145 -7.45 9.77 -12.92
CA THR A 145 -6.78 10.26 -14.15
C THR A 145 -6.17 9.16 -15.01
N MET A 146 -6.08 7.92 -14.50
CA MET A 146 -5.42 6.83 -15.19
C MET A 146 -6.13 6.46 -16.48
N LYS A 147 -5.38 6.45 -17.58
CA LYS A 147 -5.87 6.13 -18.93
C LYS A 147 -4.88 5.27 -19.67
N ALA A 148 -5.39 4.40 -20.54
CA ALA A 148 -4.55 3.65 -21.46
C ALA A 148 -3.69 4.59 -22.32
N GLY A 149 -2.42 4.25 -22.50
CA GLY A 149 -1.46 5.04 -23.30
C GLY A 149 -0.71 6.12 -22.52
N THR A 150 -1.05 6.41 -21.28
CA THR A 150 -0.27 7.30 -20.41
C THR A 150 0.96 6.56 -19.87
N SER A 151 2.11 7.24 -19.87
CA SER A 151 3.32 6.69 -19.29
C SER A 151 3.18 6.49 -17.77
N TYR A 152 3.66 5.35 -17.25
CA TYR A 152 3.72 5.12 -15.81
C TYR A 152 4.61 6.15 -15.10
N VAL A 153 5.70 6.58 -15.75
CA VAL A 153 6.58 7.63 -15.23
C VAL A 153 5.83 8.94 -14.99
N ASP A 154 4.87 9.29 -15.85
CA ASP A 154 4.09 10.52 -15.69
C ASP A 154 3.21 10.45 -14.43
N TYR A 155 2.66 9.28 -14.10
CA TYR A 155 1.91 9.09 -12.85
C TYR A 155 2.82 9.15 -11.63
N HIS A 156 4.02 8.58 -11.70
CA HIS A 156 5.01 8.66 -10.65
C HIS A 156 5.37 10.13 -10.33
N ILE A 157 5.69 10.93 -11.36
CA ILE A 157 5.97 12.36 -11.21
C ILE A 157 4.77 13.11 -10.61
N GLN A 158 3.55 12.87 -11.12
CA GLN A 158 2.35 13.48 -10.57
C GLN A 158 2.13 13.14 -9.09
N PHE A 159 2.47 11.91 -8.67
CA PHE A 159 2.34 11.52 -7.28
C PHE A 159 3.33 12.28 -6.39
N HIS A 160 4.59 12.44 -6.81
CA HIS A 160 5.56 13.27 -6.09
C HIS A 160 5.08 14.72 -5.93
N GLN A 161 4.48 15.31 -6.97
CA GLN A 161 3.90 16.65 -6.89
C GLN A 161 2.75 16.73 -5.87
N ARG A 162 1.91 15.68 -5.80
CA ARG A 162 0.82 15.58 -4.82
C ARG A 162 1.35 15.42 -3.40
N ILE A 163 2.40 14.61 -3.20
CA ILE A 163 3.08 14.48 -1.90
C ILE A 163 3.65 15.83 -1.45
N ALA A 164 4.35 16.57 -2.32
CA ALA A 164 4.88 17.89 -1.98
C ALA A 164 3.78 18.85 -1.50
N LYS A 165 2.63 18.86 -2.19
CA LYS A 165 1.45 19.63 -1.79
C LYS A 165 0.92 19.24 -0.40
N LEU A 166 0.86 17.93 -0.10
CA LEU A 166 0.43 17.43 1.21
C LEU A 166 1.42 17.80 2.32
N LEU A 167 2.73 17.65 2.07
CA LEU A 167 3.78 18.03 3.03
C LEU A 167 3.69 19.51 3.41
N ARG A 168 3.38 20.38 2.45
CA ARG A 168 3.16 21.80 2.69
C ARG A 168 1.84 22.08 3.40
N LYS A 169 0.74 21.47 2.96
CA LYS A 169 -0.61 21.64 3.55
C LYS A 169 -0.62 21.29 5.05
N HIS A 170 0.05 20.18 5.40
CA HIS A 170 0.12 19.67 6.77
C HIS A 170 1.31 20.25 7.57
N GLN A 171 1.97 21.27 7.05
CA GLN A 171 3.08 21.98 7.71
C GLN A 171 4.25 21.06 8.12
N ILE A 172 4.46 19.96 7.38
CA ILE A 172 5.58 19.04 7.59
C ILE A 172 6.87 19.66 7.03
N ILE A 173 6.78 20.32 5.86
CA ILE A 173 7.83 21.14 5.26
C ILE A 173 7.25 22.50 4.93
N THR A 174 7.78 23.57 5.49
CA THR A 174 7.21 24.94 5.39
C THR A 174 8.11 25.94 4.70
N ASP A 175 9.39 25.70 4.65
CA ASP A 175 10.44 26.63 4.22
C ASP A 175 10.85 26.45 2.75
N MET A 176 10.12 25.62 1.99
CA MET A 176 10.41 25.32 0.59
C MET A 176 9.14 25.28 -0.25
N SER A 177 9.24 25.62 -1.55
CA SER A 177 8.12 25.48 -2.49
C SER A 177 7.90 24.02 -2.87
N GLU A 178 6.70 23.70 -3.36
CA GLU A 178 6.33 22.35 -3.79
C GLU A 178 7.24 21.86 -4.93
N GLU A 179 7.54 22.73 -5.90
CA GLU A 179 8.45 22.44 -7.00
C GLU A 179 9.86 22.12 -6.50
N ALA A 180 10.37 22.94 -5.58
CA ALA A 180 11.71 22.74 -5.01
C ALA A 180 11.79 21.46 -4.18
N MET A 181 10.69 21.03 -3.51
CA MET A 181 10.66 19.74 -2.81
C MET A 181 10.83 18.57 -3.77
N VAL A 182 10.19 18.62 -4.94
CA VAL A 182 10.31 17.57 -5.97
C VAL A 182 11.70 17.60 -6.62
N GLU A 183 12.19 18.78 -6.99
CA GLU A 183 13.52 18.94 -7.63
C GLU A 183 14.67 18.47 -6.73
N ASN A 184 14.54 18.62 -5.42
CA ASN A 184 15.55 18.19 -4.43
C ASN A 184 15.27 16.81 -3.81
N ASP A 185 14.33 16.04 -4.41
CA ASP A 185 13.95 14.68 -3.97
C ASP A 185 13.53 14.58 -2.49
N LEU A 186 12.95 15.64 -1.92
CA LEU A 186 12.43 15.62 -0.55
C LEU A 186 11.13 14.81 -0.43
N THR A 187 10.51 14.48 -1.53
CA THR A 187 9.33 13.60 -1.58
C THR A 187 9.69 12.12 -1.65
N GLY A 188 10.92 11.78 -2.06
CA GLY A 188 11.41 10.41 -2.18
C GLY A 188 11.31 9.58 -0.90
N PRO A 189 11.69 10.10 0.29
CA PRO A 189 11.55 9.35 1.55
C PRO A 189 10.11 8.94 1.90
N PHE A 190 9.10 9.65 1.37
CA PHE A 190 7.68 9.35 1.58
C PHE A 190 7.11 8.43 0.49
N MET A 191 7.92 8.08 -0.51
CA MET A 191 7.59 7.18 -1.60
C MET A 191 8.86 6.46 -2.06
N PRO A 192 9.37 5.52 -1.26
CA PRO A 192 10.69 4.93 -1.45
C PRO A 192 10.78 3.99 -2.67
N HIS A 193 9.67 3.60 -3.23
CA HIS A 193 9.57 2.85 -4.48
C HIS A 193 8.23 3.13 -5.17
N GLY A 194 8.17 2.95 -6.46
CA GLY A 194 6.97 3.17 -7.25
C GLY A 194 6.63 1.99 -8.13
#